data_07d62582fa80866db1d7cc962418bffb
#
_entry.id   07d62582fa80866db1d7cc962418bffb
#
_cell.length_a   1.000
_cell.length_b   1.000
_cell.length_c   1.000
_cell.angle_alpha   90.00
_cell.angle_beta   90.00
_cell.angle_gamma   90.00
#
_symmetry.space_group_name_H-M   'P 1'
#
loop_
_entity.id
_entity.type
_entity.pdbx_description
1 polymer ?
#
loop_
_entity_poly.entity_id
_entity_poly.type
_entity_poly.pdbx_seq_one_letter_code
_entity_poly.pdbx_strand_id
1 'polypeptide(L)'
;MATSAKRRTSKPVLAPIEAPVPKGKSQDYSVSGALMSEMPLWARPGYLLRRLHQIHYALFFEECAGFDITPVQYGLLTTLSTNPDLDQNSIARELGIDRTNVADVLGRLSRRGLIERRQGKVDKRTMLARLTPEGKRVTKEMYVSMQRAQERLLEPIPPAERHAFISTLIRLIDGNNHLGRTIFSPKEA
;
A
#
# COMPACT_ATOMS: atom_id res chain seq x y z
N MET A 1 28.76 42.91 12.00
CA MET A 1 27.91 41.73 12.35
C MET A 1 27.32 41.16 11.06
N ALA A 2 27.89 40.08 10.55
CA ALA A 2 27.50 39.50 9.26
C ALA A 2 26.63 38.26 9.51
N THR A 3 25.39 38.31 9.07
CA THR A 3 24.40 37.23 9.20
C THR A 3 24.60 36.22 8.08
N SER A 4 25.09 35.04 8.44
CA SER A 4 25.29 33.91 7.52
C SER A 4 23.96 33.26 7.14
N ALA A 5 23.54 33.42 5.90
CA ALA A 5 22.38 32.73 5.33
C ALA A 5 22.78 31.30 4.94
N LYS A 6 22.20 30.29 5.62
CA LYS A 6 22.32 28.87 5.27
C LYS A 6 21.62 28.61 3.93
N ARG A 7 22.40 28.30 2.88
CA ARG A 7 21.92 27.75 1.60
C ARG A 7 21.26 26.40 1.85
N ARG A 8 19.96 26.33 1.57
CA ARG A 8 19.23 25.05 1.42
C ARG A 8 19.67 24.41 0.10
N THR A 9 20.39 23.31 0.18
CA THR A 9 20.69 22.46 -0.98
C THR A 9 19.42 21.70 -1.37
N SER A 10 18.81 22.10 -2.48
CA SER A 10 17.75 21.35 -3.15
C SER A 10 18.34 20.03 -3.69
N LYS A 11 17.76 18.89 -3.30
CA LYS A 11 18.09 17.60 -3.88
C LYS A 11 17.77 17.63 -5.39
N PRO A 12 18.61 17.02 -6.24
CA PRO A 12 18.34 16.96 -7.67
C PRO A 12 17.07 16.16 -7.93
N VAL A 13 16.12 16.78 -8.60
CA VAL A 13 14.98 16.09 -9.21
C VAL A 13 15.55 15.22 -10.33
N LEU A 14 15.51 13.90 -10.14
CA LEU A 14 15.86 12.94 -11.18
C LEU A 14 14.90 13.16 -12.36
N ALA A 15 15.47 13.52 -13.51
CA ALA A 15 14.73 13.61 -14.77
C ALA A 15 14.03 12.28 -15.07
N PRO A 16 12.83 12.30 -15.69
CA PRO A 16 12.15 11.07 -16.09
C PRO A 16 13.07 10.27 -17.00
N ILE A 17 13.40 9.04 -16.59
CA ILE A 17 14.06 8.08 -17.47
C ILE A 17 12.97 7.66 -18.46
N GLU A 18 13.01 8.20 -19.68
CA GLU A 18 12.26 7.65 -20.79
C GLU A 18 12.80 6.25 -21.10
N ALA A 19 12.19 5.25 -20.46
CA ALA A 19 12.40 3.87 -20.87
C ALA A 19 11.71 3.70 -22.23
N PRO A 20 12.39 3.17 -23.28
CA PRO A 20 11.74 2.89 -24.54
C PRO A 20 10.63 1.86 -24.29
N VAL A 21 9.39 2.28 -24.49
CA VAL A 21 8.26 1.37 -24.58
C VAL A 21 8.47 0.56 -25.87
N PRO A 22 8.71 -0.76 -25.81
CA PRO A 22 8.83 -1.55 -27.01
C PRO A 22 7.48 -1.50 -27.76
N LYS A 23 7.42 -0.73 -28.83
CA LYS A 23 6.35 -0.82 -29.83
C LYS A 23 6.54 -2.13 -30.57
N GLY A 24 5.94 -3.22 -30.11
CA GLY A 24 6.07 -4.50 -30.76
C GLY A 24 5.09 -5.50 -30.20
N LYS A 25 4.19 -5.92 -31.09
CA LYS A 25 3.40 -7.17 -31.09
C LYS A 25 3.25 -7.84 -29.72
N SER A 26 2.04 -8.05 -29.26
CA SER A 26 1.70 -8.91 -28.13
C SER A 26 2.49 -10.24 -28.26
N GLN A 27 3.64 -10.34 -27.61
CA GLN A 27 4.32 -11.62 -27.46
C GLN A 27 3.49 -12.42 -26.47
N ASP A 28 3.02 -13.55 -26.94
CA ASP A 28 2.32 -14.54 -26.12
C ASP A 28 3.32 -15.12 -25.11
N TYR A 29 3.32 -14.61 -23.90
CA TYR A 29 4.14 -15.13 -22.80
C TYR A 29 3.43 -16.32 -22.15
N SER A 30 3.25 -17.41 -22.88
CA SER A 30 2.79 -18.67 -22.29
C SER A 30 3.90 -19.23 -21.41
N VAL A 31 3.74 -19.12 -20.11
CA VAL A 31 4.72 -19.55 -19.11
C VAL A 31 4.57 -21.04 -18.84
N SER A 32 5.20 -21.89 -19.63
CA SER A 32 5.47 -23.27 -19.23
C SER A 32 6.82 -23.36 -18.49
N GLY A 33 6.96 -24.27 -17.52
CA GLY A 33 8.07 -24.28 -16.57
C GLY A 33 9.51 -24.33 -17.14
N ALA A 34 9.68 -24.71 -18.42
CA ALA A 34 10.98 -24.69 -19.10
C ALA A 34 11.41 -23.27 -19.54
N LEU A 35 10.46 -22.33 -19.66
CA LEU A 35 10.72 -20.98 -20.19
C LEU A 35 11.23 -19.99 -19.14
N MET A 36 11.11 -20.28 -17.85
CA MET A 36 11.50 -19.33 -16.78
C MET A 36 13.02 -19.05 -16.75
N SER A 37 13.87 -20.00 -17.17
CA SER A 37 15.33 -19.81 -17.23
C SER A 37 15.74 -18.87 -18.38
N GLU A 38 14.97 -18.82 -19.45
CA GLU A 38 15.25 -18.01 -20.65
C GLU A 38 14.57 -16.64 -20.62
N MET A 39 13.61 -16.40 -19.68
CA MET A 39 12.95 -15.10 -19.55
C MET A 39 13.93 -14.03 -19.07
N PRO A 40 14.05 -12.90 -19.79
CA PRO A 40 14.84 -11.77 -19.32
C PRO A 40 14.31 -11.26 -17.97
N LEU A 41 15.17 -10.65 -17.17
CA LEU A 41 14.80 -10.18 -15.83
C LEU A 41 13.52 -9.32 -15.82
N TRP A 42 13.39 -8.43 -16.81
CA TRP A 42 12.27 -7.50 -16.91
C TRP A 42 10.91 -8.16 -17.20
N ALA A 43 10.89 -9.41 -17.67
CA ALA A 43 9.66 -10.17 -17.92
C ALA A 43 9.27 -11.10 -16.76
N ARG A 44 10.13 -11.25 -15.74
CA ARG A 44 9.88 -12.15 -14.61
C ARG A 44 8.83 -11.58 -13.67
N PRO A 45 7.78 -12.36 -13.28
CA PRO A 45 6.69 -11.87 -12.42
C PRO A 45 7.16 -11.21 -11.14
N GLY A 46 8.09 -11.83 -10.40
CA GLY A 46 8.60 -11.25 -9.15
C GLY A 46 9.31 -9.90 -9.34
N TYR A 47 10.02 -9.71 -10.46
CA TYR A 47 10.61 -8.43 -10.80
C TYR A 47 9.53 -7.38 -11.10
N LEU A 48 8.50 -7.74 -11.89
CA LEU A 48 7.41 -6.85 -12.26
C LEU A 48 6.60 -6.43 -11.04
N LEU A 49 6.27 -7.36 -10.14
CA LEU A 49 5.57 -7.05 -8.89
C LEU A 49 6.38 -6.08 -8.02
N ARG A 50 7.70 -6.30 -7.89
CA ARG A 50 8.56 -5.38 -7.15
C ARG A 50 8.60 -3.98 -7.80
N ARG A 51 8.67 -3.91 -9.14
CA ARG A 51 8.66 -2.63 -9.87
C ARG A 51 7.33 -1.90 -9.70
N LEU A 52 6.22 -2.63 -9.82
CA LEU A 52 4.88 -2.08 -9.64
C LEU A 52 4.68 -1.55 -8.20
N HIS A 53 5.17 -2.28 -7.20
CA HIS A 53 5.15 -1.83 -5.81
C HIS A 53 5.93 -0.52 -5.61
N GLN A 54 7.11 -0.36 -6.24
CA GLN A 54 7.88 0.89 -6.18
C GLN A 54 7.11 2.06 -6.81
N ILE A 55 6.45 1.83 -7.95
CA ILE A 55 5.62 2.85 -8.62
C ILE A 55 4.42 3.22 -7.73
N HIS A 56 3.73 2.24 -7.16
CA HIS A 56 2.64 2.48 -6.22
C HIS A 56 3.08 3.38 -5.05
N TYR A 57 4.25 3.10 -4.45
CA TYR A 57 4.78 3.93 -3.37
C TYR A 57 5.09 5.36 -3.82
N ALA A 58 5.68 5.53 -5.00
CA ALA A 58 5.98 6.85 -5.55
C ALA A 58 4.70 7.67 -5.76
N LEU A 59 3.66 7.09 -6.38
CA LEU A 59 2.36 7.71 -6.57
C LEU A 59 1.68 8.06 -5.25
N PHE A 60 1.75 7.16 -4.26
CA PHE A 60 1.22 7.44 -2.94
C PHE A 60 1.86 8.68 -2.31
N PHE A 61 3.20 8.75 -2.28
CA PHE A 61 3.90 9.87 -1.67
C PHE A 61 3.72 11.18 -2.44
N GLU A 62 3.53 11.13 -3.75
CA GLU A 62 3.23 12.30 -4.56
C GLU A 62 1.82 12.84 -4.25
N GLU A 63 0.79 11.98 -4.32
CA GLU A 63 -0.60 12.39 -4.11
C GLU A 63 -0.93 12.70 -2.65
N CYS A 64 -0.25 12.07 -1.70
CA CYS A 64 -0.48 12.23 -0.27
C CYS A 64 0.59 13.05 0.46
N ALA A 65 1.40 13.84 -0.26
CA ALA A 65 2.56 14.55 0.29
C ALA A 65 2.24 15.44 1.52
N GLY A 66 1.02 16.00 1.60
CA GLY A 66 0.61 16.91 2.68
C GLY A 66 0.25 16.22 4.00
N PHE A 67 0.14 14.88 4.06
CA PHE A 67 -0.40 14.18 5.22
C PHE A 67 0.67 13.59 6.16
N ASP A 68 1.90 13.43 5.70
CA ASP A 68 2.98 12.73 6.44
C ASP A 68 2.52 11.34 6.97
N ILE A 69 1.80 10.60 6.14
CA ILE A 69 1.26 9.25 6.40
C ILE A 69 1.91 8.29 5.42
N THR A 70 2.32 7.11 5.88
CA THR A 70 2.84 6.05 5.02
C THR A 70 1.70 5.18 4.46
N PRO A 71 1.92 4.42 3.36
CA PRO A 71 0.90 3.49 2.82
C PRO A 71 0.35 2.51 3.87
N VAL A 72 1.22 1.95 4.72
CA VAL A 72 0.81 1.04 5.79
C VAL A 72 -0.02 1.75 6.87
N GLN A 73 0.35 2.97 7.25
CA GLN A 73 -0.42 3.78 8.19
C GLN A 73 -1.80 4.12 7.63
N TYR A 74 -1.87 4.50 6.34
CA TYR A 74 -3.15 4.75 5.68
C TYR A 74 -4.02 3.49 5.63
N GLY A 75 -3.45 2.33 5.29
CA GLY A 75 -4.14 1.04 5.33
C GLY A 75 -4.75 0.76 6.70
N LEU A 76 -3.99 1.02 7.80
CA LEU A 76 -4.48 0.85 9.16
C LEU A 76 -5.63 1.82 9.49
N LEU A 77 -5.51 3.10 9.12
CA LEU A 77 -6.57 4.08 9.31
C LEU A 77 -7.85 3.68 8.56
N THR A 78 -7.73 3.23 7.30
CA THR A 78 -8.85 2.74 6.48
C THR A 78 -9.50 1.51 7.10
N THR A 79 -8.72 0.54 7.56
CA THR A 79 -9.21 -0.66 8.25
C THR A 79 -10.01 -0.29 9.50
N LEU A 80 -9.52 0.65 10.32
CA LEU A 80 -10.24 1.12 11.52
C LEU A 80 -11.45 2.01 11.20
N SER A 81 -11.51 2.60 10.01
CA SER A 81 -12.67 3.36 9.56
C SER A 81 -13.88 2.47 9.27
N THR A 82 -13.63 1.31 8.68
CA THR A 82 -14.67 0.32 8.35
C THR A 82 -14.95 -0.65 9.50
N ASN A 83 -13.92 -0.98 10.28
CA ASN A 83 -14.02 -1.93 11.40
C ASN A 83 -13.43 -1.27 12.67
N PRO A 84 -14.23 -0.50 13.42
CA PRO A 84 -13.76 0.07 14.69
C PRO A 84 -13.53 -1.00 15.73
N ASP A 85 -12.65 -0.71 16.69
CA ASP A 85 -12.36 -1.58 17.84
C ASP A 85 -11.74 -2.94 17.49
N LEU A 86 -10.77 -2.93 16.57
CA LEU A 86 -9.99 -4.11 16.26
C LEU A 86 -8.78 -4.26 17.19
N ASP A 87 -8.47 -5.50 17.54
CA ASP A 87 -7.23 -5.87 18.20
C ASP A 87 -6.05 -5.94 17.20
N GLN A 88 -4.84 -5.99 17.75
CA GLN A 88 -3.61 -6.00 16.97
C GLN A 88 -3.49 -7.21 16.01
N ASN A 89 -4.00 -8.39 16.39
CA ASN A 89 -3.94 -9.58 15.54
C ASN A 89 -4.91 -9.45 14.35
N SER A 90 -6.11 -8.93 14.59
CA SER A 90 -7.11 -8.67 13.57
C SER A 90 -6.60 -7.62 12.56
N ILE A 91 -5.96 -6.54 13.05
CA ILE A 91 -5.33 -5.54 12.19
C ILE A 91 -4.20 -6.15 11.36
N ALA A 92 -3.37 -7.02 11.95
CA ALA A 92 -2.28 -7.70 11.25
C ALA A 92 -2.81 -8.55 10.07
N ARG A 93 -3.90 -9.27 10.28
CA ARG A 93 -4.57 -10.06 9.24
C ARG A 93 -5.13 -9.19 8.12
N GLU A 94 -5.86 -8.14 8.47
CA GLU A 94 -6.46 -7.23 7.47
C GLU A 94 -5.39 -6.54 6.60
N LEU A 95 -4.24 -6.19 7.18
CA LEU A 95 -3.16 -5.49 6.47
C LEU A 95 -2.14 -6.41 5.79
N GLY A 96 -2.17 -7.71 6.06
CA GLY A 96 -1.17 -8.63 5.54
C GLY A 96 0.25 -8.41 6.07
N ILE A 97 0.42 -7.88 7.29
CA ILE A 97 1.71 -7.57 7.90
C ILE A 97 1.91 -8.22 9.26
N ASP A 98 3.16 -8.30 9.70
CA ASP A 98 3.50 -8.89 10.99
C ASP A 98 2.93 -8.10 12.18
N ARG A 99 2.55 -8.80 13.22
CA ARG A 99 2.05 -8.22 14.46
C ARG A 99 3.00 -7.18 15.06
N THR A 100 4.32 -7.41 15.01
CA THR A 100 5.31 -6.46 15.53
C THR A 100 5.25 -5.15 14.75
N ASN A 101 5.15 -5.21 13.41
CA ASN A 101 5.02 -4.03 12.57
C ASN A 101 3.71 -3.27 12.88
N VAL A 102 2.61 -3.99 13.16
CA VAL A 102 1.34 -3.36 13.58
C VAL A 102 1.52 -2.60 14.89
N ALA A 103 2.25 -3.16 15.88
CA ALA A 103 2.49 -2.49 17.16
C ALA A 103 3.20 -1.13 16.98
N ASP A 104 4.23 -1.10 16.13
CA ASP A 104 4.97 0.13 15.81
C ASP A 104 4.09 1.16 15.11
N VAL A 105 3.30 0.72 14.12
CA VAL A 105 2.36 1.60 13.39
C VAL A 105 1.31 2.18 14.34
N LEU A 106 0.69 1.35 15.18
CA LEU A 106 -0.26 1.79 16.20
C LEU A 106 0.37 2.80 17.16
N GLY A 107 1.61 2.55 17.61
CA GLY A 107 2.34 3.46 18.49
C GLY A 107 2.56 4.83 17.85
N ARG A 108 2.92 4.88 16.56
CA ARG A 108 3.13 6.13 15.80
C ARG A 108 1.82 6.89 15.60
N LEU A 109 0.76 6.22 15.18
CA LEU A 109 -0.54 6.84 14.96
C LEU A 109 -1.19 7.33 16.26
N SER A 110 -1.02 6.61 17.37
CA SER A 110 -1.49 7.02 18.69
C SER A 110 -0.77 8.28 19.18
N ARG A 111 0.57 8.36 19.03
CA ARG A 111 1.35 9.56 19.37
C ARG A 111 0.95 10.80 18.54
N ARG A 112 0.46 10.59 17.33
CA ARG A 112 -0.09 11.64 16.46
C ARG A 112 -1.55 11.98 16.77
N GLY A 113 -2.18 11.32 17.74
CA GLY A 113 -3.58 11.55 18.10
C GLY A 113 -4.59 11.09 17.06
N LEU A 114 -4.18 10.23 16.08
CA LEU A 114 -5.07 9.76 15.02
C LEU A 114 -5.87 8.52 15.43
N ILE A 115 -5.35 7.76 16.38
CA ILE A 115 -6.04 6.60 16.97
C ILE A 115 -5.98 6.67 18.50
N GLU A 116 -6.95 6.05 19.13
CA GLU A 116 -6.93 5.75 20.56
C GLU A 116 -6.96 4.25 20.80
N ARG A 117 -6.40 3.84 21.94
CA ARG A 117 -6.35 2.43 22.37
C ARG A 117 -7.11 2.29 23.68
N ARG A 118 -7.95 1.27 23.78
CA ARG A 118 -8.73 0.97 24.97
C ARG A 118 -8.72 -0.50 25.28
N GLN A 119 -8.95 -0.85 26.53
CA GLN A 119 -9.15 -2.25 26.94
C GLN A 119 -10.47 -2.77 26.37
N GLY A 120 -10.47 -4.03 25.96
CA GLY A 120 -11.67 -4.74 25.55
C GLY A 120 -12.66 -4.86 26.71
N LYS A 121 -13.96 -4.74 26.43
CA LYS A 121 -15.00 -4.85 27.45
C LYS A 121 -15.17 -6.29 27.96
N VAL A 122 -14.99 -7.28 27.08
CA VAL A 122 -15.16 -8.71 27.39
C VAL A 122 -13.86 -9.29 27.95
N ASP A 123 -12.75 -9.04 27.26
CA ASP A 123 -11.41 -9.41 27.71
C ASP A 123 -10.56 -8.17 27.93
N LYS A 124 -10.32 -7.84 29.19
CA LYS A 124 -9.50 -6.69 29.60
C LYS A 124 -8.01 -6.83 29.23
N ARG A 125 -7.54 -8.02 28.87
CA ARG A 125 -6.17 -8.24 28.39
C ARG A 125 -5.99 -7.78 26.94
N THR A 126 -7.09 -7.71 26.19
CA THR A 126 -7.08 -7.30 24.78
C THR A 126 -7.13 -5.77 24.68
N MET A 127 -6.19 -5.20 23.93
CA MET A 127 -6.18 -3.77 23.60
C MET A 127 -6.80 -3.57 22.22
N LEU A 128 -7.86 -2.79 22.15
CA LEU A 128 -8.58 -2.43 20.91
C LEU A 128 -8.15 -1.06 20.44
N ALA A 129 -8.07 -0.87 19.14
CA ALA A 129 -7.76 0.39 18.49
C ALA A 129 -8.98 0.93 17.73
N ARG A 130 -9.16 2.25 17.76
CA ARG A 130 -10.17 2.96 16.96
C ARG A 130 -9.66 4.32 16.51
N LEU A 131 -10.28 4.89 15.49
CA LEU A 131 -9.99 6.25 15.07
C LEU A 131 -10.50 7.26 16.09
N THR A 132 -9.69 8.29 16.33
CA THR A 132 -10.15 9.53 16.97
C THR A 132 -10.99 10.36 15.99
N PRO A 133 -11.68 11.44 16.42
CA PRO A 133 -12.31 12.40 15.51
C PRO A 133 -11.30 12.94 14.46
N GLU A 134 -10.09 13.26 14.89
CA GLU A 134 -9.02 13.73 13.99
C GLU A 134 -8.57 12.63 13.02
N GLY A 135 -8.40 11.38 13.49
CA GLY A 135 -8.11 10.25 12.63
C GLY A 135 -9.18 10.03 11.55
N LYS A 136 -10.46 10.17 11.89
CA LYS A 136 -11.56 10.08 10.92
C LYS A 136 -11.47 11.20 9.87
N ARG A 137 -11.19 12.43 10.30
CA ARG A 137 -11.04 13.57 9.40
C ARG A 137 -9.89 13.34 8.41
N VAL A 138 -8.71 13.02 8.91
CA VAL A 138 -7.51 12.77 8.09
C VAL A 138 -7.75 11.61 7.11
N THR A 139 -8.34 10.50 7.57
CA THR A 139 -8.64 9.34 6.70
C THR A 139 -9.57 9.73 5.55
N LYS A 140 -10.60 10.53 5.85
CA LYS A 140 -11.56 11.01 4.84
C LYS A 140 -10.89 11.95 3.82
N GLU A 141 -10.06 12.87 4.27
CA GLU A 141 -9.35 13.81 3.39
C GLU A 141 -8.36 13.08 2.48
N MET A 142 -7.62 12.10 3.02
CA MET A 142 -6.71 11.28 2.23
C MET A 142 -7.40 10.41 1.18
N TYR A 143 -8.68 10.09 1.35
CA TYR A 143 -9.40 9.21 0.44
C TYR A 143 -9.34 9.71 -1.02
N VAL A 144 -9.54 11.01 -1.24
CA VAL A 144 -9.50 11.62 -2.57
C VAL A 144 -8.10 11.52 -3.20
N SER A 145 -7.05 11.77 -2.42
CA SER A 145 -5.67 11.61 -2.87
C SER A 145 -5.35 10.16 -3.21
N MET A 146 -5.84 9.23 -2.40
CA MET A 146 -5.67 7.80 -2.67
C MET A 146 -6.40 7.33 -3.91
N GLN A 147 -7.62 7.83 -4.16
CA GLN A 147 -8.32 7.54 -5.41
C GLN A 147 -7.49 7.98 -6.61
N ARG A 148 -6.94 9.21 -6.61
CA ARG A 148 -6.08 9.68 -7.69
C ARG A 148 -4.84 8.81 -7.87
N ALA A 149 -4.18 8.41 -6.77
CA ALA A 149 -3.03 7.51 -6.84
C ALA A 149 -3.39 6.16 -7.49
N GLN A 150 -4.55 5.59 -7.16
CA GLN A 150 -5.05 4.34 -7.75
C GLN A 150 -5.40 4.51 -9.24
N GLU A 151 -6.07 5.60 -9.59
CA GLU A 151 -6.42 5.90 -10.98
C GLU A 151 -5.16 6.07 -11.85
N ARG A 152 -4.16 6.82 -11.38
CA ARG A 152 -2.88 6.99 -12.06
C ARG A 152 -2.12 5.66 -12.21
N LEU A 153 -2.16 4.80 -11.19
CA LEU A 153 -1.55 3.47 -11.26
C LEU A 153 -2.18 2.61 -12.37
N LEU A 154 -3.50 2.72 -12.54
CA LEU A 154 -4.26 1.94 -13.51
C LEU A 154 -4.43 2.64 -14.86
N GLU A 155 -3.97 3.88 -15.01
CA GLU A 155 -4.13 4.67 -16.24
C GLU A 155 -3.64 3.94 -17.51
N PRO A 156 -2.47 3.25 -17.49
CA PRO A 156 -1.97 2.53 -18.66
C PRO A 156 -2.85 1.33 -19.08
N ILE A 157 -3.80 0.90 -18.23
CA ILE A 157 -4.68 -0.24 -18.50
C ILE A 157 -6.03 0.27 -19.01
N PRO A 158 -6.48 -0.19 -20.20
CA PRO A 158 -7.81 0.14 -20.72
C PRO A 158 -8.90 -0.15 -19.67
N PRO A 159 -9.93 0.70 -19.50
CA PRO A 159 -10.96 0.51 -18.49
C PRO A 159 -11.61 -0.88 -18.50
N ALA A 160 -11.83 -1.45 -19.69
CA ALA A 160 -12.41 -2.78 -19.85
C ALA A 160 -11.53 -3.92 -19.31
N GLU A 161 -10.21 -3.71 -19.19
CA GLU A 161 -9.25 -4.72 -18.73
C GLU A 161 -8.93 -4.61 -17.23
N ARG A 162 -9.27 -3.49 -16.58
CA ARG A 162 -8.92 -3.22 -15.18
C ARG A 162 -9.49 -4.26 -14.22
N HIS A 163 -10.74 -4.67 -14.44
CA HIS A 163 -11.37 -5.71 -13.61
C HIS A 163 -10.64 -7.05 -13.74
N ALA A 164 -10.27 -7.47 -14.96
CA ALA A 164 -9.53 -8.70 -15.18
C ALA A 164 -8.13 -8.66 -14.53
N PHE A 165 -7.46 -7.51 -14.59
CA PHE A 165 -6.17 -7.29 -13.91
C PHE A 165 -6.29 -7.45 -12.39
N ILE A 166 -7.25 -6.79 -11.74
CA ILE A 166 -7.49 -6.91 -10.30
C ILE A 166 -7.84 -8.35 -9.91
N SER A 167 -8.73 -9.00 -10.67
CA SER A 167 -9.10 -10.40 -10.44
C SER A 167 -7.89 -11.33 -10.55
N THR A 168 -6.96 -11.05 -11.45
CA THR A 168 -5.72 -11.82 -11.59
C THR A 168 -4.80 -11.65 -10.37
N LEU A 169 -4.65 -10.43 -9.84
CA LEU A 169 -3.88 -10.19 -8.61
C LEU A 169 -4.49 -10.92 -7.41
N ILE A 170 -5.82 -10.87 -7.26
CA ILE A 170 -6.55 -11.58 -6.19
C ILE A 170 -6.29 -13.09 -6.29
N ARG A 171 -6.42 -13.69 -7.49
CA ARG A 171 -6.16 -15.13 -7.69
C ARG A 171 -4.73 -15.51 -7.38
N LEU A 172 -3.74 -14.66 -7.71
CA LEU A 172 -2.34 -14.92 -7.37
C LEU A 172 -2.11 -14.92 -5.86
N ILE A 173 -2.73 -13.97 -5.15
CA ILE A 173 -2.62 -13.88 -3.69
C ILE A 173 -3.33 -15.08 -3.04
N ASP A 174 -4.55 -15.37 -3.44
CA ASP A 174 -5.35 -16.44 -2.86
C ASP A 174 -4.72 -17.82 -3.08
N GLY A 175 -4.26 -18.12 -4.29
CA GLY A 175 -3.59 -19.38 -4.62
C GLY A 175 -2.27 -19.60 -3.87
N ASN A 176 -1.61 -18.54 -3.41
CA ASN A 176 -0.37 -18.58 -2.64
C ASN A 176 -0.56 -18.16 -1.16
N ASN A 177 -1.79 -18.10 -0.69
CA ASN A 177 -2.15 -17.55 0.62
C ASN A 177 -1.43 -18.26 1.78
N HIS A 178 -1.19 -19.56 1.65
CA HIS A 178 -0.48 -20.38 2.62
C HIS A 178 1.01 -20.00 2.82
N LEU A 179 1.59 -19.26 1.88
CA LEU A 179 2.96 -18.72 1.95
C LEU A 179 3.00 -17.32 2.60
N GLY A 180 1.83 -16.68 2.74
CA GLY A 180 1.70 -15.37 3.35
C GLY A 180 1.93 -15.41 4.87
N ARG A 181 2.43 -14.29 5.43
CA ARG A 181 2.58 -14.13 6.89
C ARG A 181 1.24 -14.06 7.61
N THR A 182 0.20 -13.69 6.90
CA THR A 182 -1.19 -13.63 7.36
C THR A 182 -2.10 -14.12 6.23
N ILE A 183 -3.24 -14.69 6.59
CA ILE A 183 -4.20 -15.19 5.62
C ILE A 183 -4.96 -14.01 5.01
N PHE A 184 -4.88 -13.85 3.70
CA PHE A 184 -5.72 -12.94 2.94
C PHE A 184 -7.12 -13.55 2.82
N SER A 185 -8.13 -12.82 3.25
CA SER A 185 -9.54 -13.22 3.17
C SER A 185 -10.34 -12.02 2.68
N PRO A 186 -10.54 -11.88 1.37
CA PRO A 186 -11.35 -10.80 0.83
C PRO A 186 -12.77 -10.93 1.38
N LYS A 187 -13.29 -9.84 1.95
CA LYS A 187 -14.71 -9.78 2.31
C LYS A 187 -15.50 -9.65 1.00
N GLU A 188 -16.56 -10.42 0.87
CA GLU A 188 -17.53 -10.22 -0.21
C GLU A 188 -18.04 -8.77 -0.15
N ALA A 189 -17.95 -8.07 -1.29
CA ALA A 189 -18.32 -6.67 -1.43
C ALA A 189 -19.85 -6.53 -1.59
#